data_1d7885bef6916868843d186c6cf89338
#
_entry.id   1d7885bef6916868843d186c6cf89338
#
_cell.length_a   1.000
_cell.length_b   1.000
_cell.length_c   1.000
_cell.angle_alpha   90.00
_cell.angle_beta   90.00
_cell.angle_gamma   90.00
#
_symmetry.space_group_name_H-M   'P 1'
#
loop_
_entity.id
_entity.type
_entity.pdbx_description
1 polymer ?
#
loop_
_entity_poly.entity_id
_entity_poly.type
_entity_poly.pdbx_seq_one_letter_code
_entity_poly.pdbx_strand_id
1 'polypeptide(L)'
;MSHSKTTTILMADDDPSHLMLAEAALAGAGFIVHTASDGQEAVERFPDVKPDVVVLDVMMPRMTGIDACREIRRLAGTRFLPILMLTSRNDLPAISDAFAAGASDFAQKGLNPRLLVERVRFLLRERELREELRASRSKLLLAQSIARVGHWEVAIDGTTLHVSQMLGELLGVGENALARYEDFVALLDPAEQDAVRQAFVTCATGNGRFGFDHLITLPGGKVICLHQEAELVEGGGPDDRTVIVTLQDLTRLHDAEETVRLLSYFDVVTKLPNRRHLDYQLEQAAADPA
;
A
#
# COMPACT_ATOMS: atom_id res chain seq x y z
N MET A 1 26.01 -4.33 5.72
CA MET A 1 26.16 -5.14 6.94
C MET A 1 24.85 -5.06 7.70
N SER A 2 24.01 -6.08 7.58
CA SER A 2 22.73 -6.15 8.28
C SER A 2 23.02 -6.35 9.76
N HIS A 3 22.66 -5.38 10.59
CA HIS A 3 22.67 -5.59 12.05
C HIS A 3 21.64 -6.68 12.31
N SER A 4 22.10 -7.88 12.65
CA SER A 4 21.24 -8.97 13.09
C SER A 4 20.57 -8.50 14.39
N LYS A 5 19.35 -7.96 14.26
CA LYS A 5 18.52 -7.60 15.41
C LYS A 5 18.25 -8.88 16.18
N THR A 6 18.73 -9.00 17.39
CA THR A 6 18.50 -10.17 18.24
C THR A 6 17.00 -10.23 18.54
N THR A 7 16.36 -11.31 18.11
CA THR A 7 14.91 -11.51 18.27
C THR A 7 14.57 -11.87 19.71
N THR A 8 13.59 -11.18 20.27
CA THR A 8 13.13 -11.34 21.66
C THR A 8 11.79 -12.09 21.69
N ILE A 9 11.71 -13.09 22.54
CA ILE A 9 10.52 -13.93 22.77
C ILE A 9 10.05 -13.73 24.20
N LEU A 10 8.74 -13.56 24.39
CA LEU A 10 8.09 -13.67 25.68
C LEU A 10 7.33 -14.99 25.71
N MET A 11 7.65 -15.86 26.66
CA MET A 11 7.01 -17.17 26.80
C MET A 11 6.34 -17.31 28.17
N ALA A 12 5.11 -17.78 28.20
CA ALA A 12 4.40 -18.07 29.45
C ALA A 12 3.89 -19.51 29.46
N ASP A 13 4.19 -20.20 30.56
CA ASP A 13 3.71 -21.55 30.90
C ASP A 13 3.76 -21.70 32.41
N ASP A 14 2.77 -22.39 33.00
CA ASP A 14 2.71 -22.62 34.45
C ASP A 14 3.59 -23.81 34.92
N ASP A 15 4.08 -24.63 33.97
CA ASP A 15 5.01 -25.73 34.27
C ASP A 15 6.45 -25.28 34.10
N PRO A 16 7.24 -25.16 35.21
CA PRO A 16 8.64 -24.76 35.17
C PRO A 16 9.51 -25.67 34.27
N SER A 17 9.17 -26.96 34.17
CA SER A 17 9.92 -27.93 33.37
C SER A 17 9.73 -27.65 31.90
N HIS A 18 8.49 -27.30 31.45
CA HIS A 18 8.22 -26.86 30.10
C HIS A 18 8.90 -25.56 29.76
N LEU A 19 8.84 -24.56 30.65
CA LEU A 19 9.55 -23.29 30.47
C LEU A 19 11.06 -23.51 30.27
N MET A 20 11.69 -24.29 31.13
CA MET A 20 13.14 -24.53 31.08
C MET A 20 13.55 -25.22 29.76
N LEU A 21 12.79 -26.22 29.30
CA LEU A 21 13.08 -26.94 28.07
C LEU A 21 12.91 -26.06 26.82
N ALA A 22 11.83 -25.30 26.78
CA ALA A 22 11.54 -24.41 25.66
C ALA A 22 12.52 -23.22 25.61
N GLU A 23 12.82 -22.62 26.76
CA GLU A 23 13.84 -21.56 26.91
C GLU A 23 15.19 -22.03 26.42
N ALA A 24 15.66 -23.21 26.87
CA ALA A 24 16.94 -23.76 26.44
C ALA A 24 17.00 -23.98 24.91
N ALA A 25 15.91 -24.50 24.31
CA ALA A 25 15.86 -24.73 22.88
C ALA A 25 15.84 -23.43 22.08
N LEU A 26 15.05 -22.45 22.49
CA LEU A 26 14.94 -21.15 21.82
C LEU A 26 16.22 -20.33 22.00
N ALA A 27 16.80 -20.30 23.20
CA ALA A 27 18.08 -19.63 23.46
C ALA A 27 19.23 -20.28 22.68
N GLY A 28 19.26 -21.63 22.62
CA GLY A 28 20.20 -22.37 21.79
C GLY A 28 20.07 -22.12 20.29
N ALA A 29 18.91 -21.64 19.84
CA ALA A 29 18.67 -21.20 18.47
C ALA A 29 19.01 -19.72 18.20
N GLY A 30 19.49 -18.98 19.23
CA GLY A 30 19.95 -17.60 19.12
C GLY A 30 18.90 -16.55 19.51
N PHE A 31 17.76 -16.93 20.11
CA PHE A 31 16.74 -16.00 20.58
C PHE A 31 17.01 -15.52 22.01
N ILE A 32 16.60 -14.30 22.33
CA ILE A 32 16.50 -13.83 23.71
C ILE A 32 15.13 -14.23 24.24
N VAL A 33 15.08 -15.02 25.29
CA VAL A 33 13.84 -15.53 25.87
C VAL A 33 13.59 -14.89 27.23
N HIS A 34 12.39 -14.34 27.40
CA HIS A 34 11.86 -13.91 28.69
C HIS A 34 10.70 -14.83 29.05
N THR A 35 10.73 -15.37 30.23
CA THR A 35 9.73 -16.31 30.72
C THR A 35 8.76 -15.63 31.70
N ALA A 36 7.53 -16.12 31.74
CA ALA A 36 6.51 -15.76 32.71
C ALA A 36 5.85 -17.06 33.22
N SER A 37 5.45 -17.07 34.50
CA SER A 37 4.85 -18.24 35.15
C SER A 37 3.33 -18.39 34.88
N ASP A 38 2.71 -17.36 34.31
CA ASP A 38 1.30 -17.36 33.94
C ASP A 38 0.95 -16.18 33.01
N GLY A 39 -0.35 -16.11 32.60
CA GLY A 39 -0.81 -15.07 31.70
C GLY A 39 -0.76 -13.66 32.25
N GLN A 40 -1.00 -13.50 33.55
CA GLN A 40 -0.96 -12.20 34.21
C GLN A 40 0.47 -11.61 34.18
N GLU A 41 1.47 -12.39 34.58
CA GLU A 41 2.87 -11.97 34.53
C GLU A 41 3.31 -11.68 33.07
N ALA A 42 2.85 -12.48 32.10
CA ALA A 42 3.14 -12.22 30.70
C ALA A 42 2.62 -10.87 30.23
N VAL A 43 1.40 -10.50 30.59
CA VAL A 43 0.80 -9.20 30.26
C VAL A 43 1.56 -8.05 30.93
N GLU A 44 1.91 -8.19 32.22
CA GLU A 44 2.66 -7.18 32.99
C GLU A 44 4.05 -6.93 32.39
N ARG A 45 4.75 -7.99 31.97
CA ARG A 45 6.11 -7.89 31.39
C ARG A 45 6.13 -7.45 29.92
N PHE A 46 5.01 -7.59 29.22
CA PHE A 46 4.93 -7.29 27.79
C PHE A 46 5.41 -5.90 27.38
N PRO A 47 5.04 -4.79 28.09
CA PRO A 47 5.46 -3.44 27.70
C PRO A 47 6.97 -3.22 27.83
N ASP A 48 7.62 -3.87 28.80
CA ASP A 48 9.05 -3.71 29.06
C ASP A 48 9.88 -4.59 28.13
N VAL A 49 9.45 -5.85 27.92
CA VAL A 49 10.13 -6.84 27.07
C VAL A 49 10.04 -6.47 25.59
N LYS A 50 8.91 -5.93 25.16
CA LYS A 50 8.64 -5.58 23.74
C LYS A 50 8.95 -6.73 22.77
N PRO A 51 8.42 -7.93 22.99
CA PRO A 51 8.82 -9.13 22.28
C PRO A 51 8.52 -9.05 20.77
N ASP A 52 9.28 -9.81 20.00
CA ASP A 52 9.03 -10.00 18.57
C ASP A 52 8.06 -11.15 18.30
N VAL A 53 7.96 -12.11 19.22
CA VAL A 53 6.99 -13.21 19.25
C VAL A 53 6.56 -13.47 20.70
N VAL A 54 5.32 -13.85 20.90
CA VAL A 54 4.81 -14.31 22.19
C VAL A 54 4.40 -15.79 22.06
N VAL A 55 4.75 -16.59 23.07
CA VAL A 55 4.36 -18.00 23.19
C VAL A 55 3.58 -18.18 24.49
N LEU A 56 2.34 -18.64 24.42
CA LEU A 56 1.45 -18.75 25.58
C LEU A 56 0.91 -20.16 25.69
N ASP A 57 1.02 -20.77 26.88
CA ASP A 57 0.19 -21.91 27.22
C ASP A 57 -1.28 -21.49 27.35
N VAL A 58 -2.20 -22.29 26.87
CA VAL A 58 -3.65 -22.02 26.95
C VAL A 58 -4.13 -22.03 28.38
N MET A 59 -3.71 -23.04 29.17
CA MET A 59 -4.22 -23.31 30.51
C MET A 59 -3.18 -22.88 31.56
N MET A 60 -3.37 -21.73 32.15
CA MET A 60 -2.51 -21.22 33.23
C MET A 60 -3.36 -20.69 34.40
N PRO A 61 -2.83 -20.71 35.62
CA PRO A 61 -3.50 -20.10 36.78
C PRO A 61 -3.57 -18.58 36.65
N ARG A 62 -4.40 -17.94 37.47
CA ARG A 62 -4.65 -16.50 37.53
C ARG A 62 -5.24 -15.91 36.23
N MET A 63 -4.57 -16.08 35.10
CA MET A 63 -5.03 -15.62 33.79
C MET A 63 -4.72 -16.68 32.74
N THR A 64 -5.73 -17.09 31.98
CA THR A 64 -5.54 -18.05 30.88
C THR A 64 -4.72 -17.44 29.73
N GLY A 65 -4.06 -18.29 28.94
CA GLY A 65 -3.33 -17.81 27.77
C GLY A 65 -4.23 -17.13 26.74
N ILE A 66 -5.50 -17.54 26.65
CA ILE A 66 -6.49 -16.89 25.76
C ILE A 66 -6.78 -15.46 26.23
N ASP A 67 -6.95 -15.25 27.54
CA ASP A 67 -7.19 -13.92 28.08
C ASP A 67 -5.93 -13.05 27.99
N ALA A 68 -4.75 -13.64 28.26
CA ALA A 68 -3.46 -12.97 28.05
C ALA A 68 -3.27 -12.56 26.57
N CYS A 69 -3.66 -13.42 25.64
CA CYS A 69 -3.61 -13.12 24.21
C CYS A 69 -4.45 -11.89 23.87
N ARG A 70 -5.69 -11.79 24.36
CA ARG A 70 -6.57 -10.62 24.14
C ARG A 70 -5.95 -9.33 24.68
N GLU A 71 -5.42 -9.37 25.92
CA GLU A 71 -4.79 -8.20 26.52
C GLU A 71 -3.51 -7.79 25.81
N ILE A 72 -2.65 -8.73 25.45
CA ILE A 72 -1.44 -8.46 24.67
C ILE A 72 -1.78 -7.87 23.30
N ARG A 73 -2.84 -8.35 22.61
CA ARG A 73 -3.34 -7.74 21.37
C ARG A 73 -3.76 -6.30 21.56
N ARG A 74 -4.49 -6.01 22.62
CA ARG A 74 -4.92 -4.65 22.96
C ARG A 74 -3.70 -3.73 23.19
N LEU A 75 -2.69 -4.21 23.92
CA LEU A 75 -1.46 -3.47 24.20
C LEU A 75 -0.58 -3.31 22.96
N ALA A 76 -0.53 -4.29 22.07
CA ALA A 76 0.22 -4.24 20.82
C ALA A 76 -0.38 -3.26 19.79
N GLY A 77 -1.67 -2.94 19.91
CA GLY A 77 -2.38 -2.04 19.01
C GLY A 77 -2.35 -2.52 17.55
N THR A 78 -1.93 -1.65 16.64
CA THR A 78 -1.85 -1.95 15.19
C THR A 78 -0.59 -2.72 14.77
N ARG A 79 0.35 -2.95 15.69
CA ARG A 79 1.57 -3.72 15.42
C ARG A 79 1.21 -5.19 15.19
N PHE A 80 1.65 -5.75 14.06
CA PHE A 80 1.56 -7.20 13.86
C PHE A 80 2.58 -7.90 14.76
N LEU A 81 2.09 -8.60 15.78
CA LEU A 81 2.87 -9.37 16.73
C LEU A 81 2.43 -10.84 16.63
N PRO A 82 3.29 -11.77 16.20
CA PRO A 82 2.94 -13.18 16.22
C PRO A 82 2.71 -13.68 17.65
N ILE A 83 1.61 -14.38 17.87
CA ILE A 83 1.30 -15.07 19.15
C ILE A 83 1.05 -16.54 18.83
N LEU A 84 1.90 -17.41 19.38
CA LEU A 84 1.80 -18.86 19.30
C LEU A 84 1.15 -19.38 20.58
N MET A 85 0.04 -20.14 20.43
CA MET A 85 -0.61 -20.80 21.56
C MET A 85 -0.12 -22.23 21.68
N LEU A 86 0.20 -22.67 22.91
CA LEU A 86 0.50 -24.07 23.23
C LEU A 86 -0.74 -24.70 23.84
N THR A 87 -1.26 -25.78 23.25
CA THR A 87 -2.50 -26.43 23.69
C THR A 87 -2.29 -27.93 23.92
N SER A 88 -3.04 -28.52 24.81
CA SER A 88 -3.08 -29.95 24.99
C SER A 88 -3.87 -30.65 23.87
N ARG A 89 -3.66 -31.95 23.65
CA ARG A 89 -4.19 -32.73 22.51
C ARG A 89 -5.72 -32.72 22.34
N ASN A 90 -6.49 -32.34 23.36
CA ASN A 90 -7.95 -32.52 23.42
C ASN A 90 -8.76 -31.22 23.39
N ASP A 91 -8.13 -30.06 23.13
CA ASP A 91 -8.77 -28.74 23.26
C ASP A 91 -9.18 -28.12 21.90
N LEU A 92 -9.88 -28.86 21.04
CA LEU A 92 -10.40 -28.30 19.79
C LEU A 92 -11.26 -27.02 19.96
N PRO A 93 -12.14 -26.92 21.00
CA PRO A 93 -12.84 -25.66 21.28
C PRO A 93 -11.89 -24.51 21.63
N ALA A 94 -10.85 -24.76 22.42
CA ALA A 94 -9.88 -23.75 22.81
C ALA A 94 -9.07 -23.19 21.61
N ILE A 95 -8.90 -23.97 20.54
CA ILE A 95 -8.23 -23.50 19.31
C ILE A 95 -9.07 -22.42 18.63
N SER A 96 -10.39 -22.60 18.51
CA SER A 96 -11.29 -21.59 17.94
C SER A 96 -11.29 -20.31 18.76
N ASP A 97 -11.36 -20.44 20.08
CA ASP A 97 -11.33 -19.32 21.02
C ASP A 97 -9.98 -18.56 20.98
N ALA A 98 -8.88 -19.31 20.82
CA ALA A 98 -7.55 -18.73 20.68
C ALA A 98 -7.43 -17.86 19.40
N PHE A 99 -7.92 -18.35 18.25
CA PHE A 99 -7.95 -17.55 17.03
C PHE A 99 -8.89 -16.34 17.16
N ALA A 100 -10.05 -16.49 17.78
CA ALA A 100 -10.96 -15.39 18.07
C ALA A 100 -10.33 -14.34 19.02
N ALA A 101 -9.43 -14.78 19.92
CA ALA A 101 -8.63 -13.90 20.79
C ALA A 101 -7.47 -13.23 20.06
N GLY A 102 -7.18 -13.62 18.80
CA GLY A 102 -6.14 -13.03 17.97
C GLY A 102 -4.81 -13.81 17.96
N ALA A 103 -4.81 -15.10 18.33
CA ALA A 103 -3.63 -15.95 18.12
C ALA A 103 -3.26 -16.02 16.63
N SER A 104 -1.98 -16.14 16.34
CA SER A 104 -1.47 -16.26 14.96
C SER A 104 -1.35 -17.73 14.54
N ASP A 105 -1.02 -18.61 15.49
CA ASP A 105 -0.86 -20.04 15.26
C ASP A 105 -1.01 -20.79 16.61
N PHE A 106 -1.11 -22.11 16.51
CA PHE A 106 -1.10 -22.98 17.69
C PHE A 106 -0.15 -24.17 17.49
N ALA A 107 0.33 -24.71 18.59
CA ALA A 107 1.12 -25.93 18.59
C ALA A 107 0.71 -26.82 19.78
N GLN A 108 0.95 -28.11 19.64
CA GLN A 108 0.66 -29.04 20.72
C GLN A 108 1.69 -28.89 21.85
N LYS A 109 1.21 -28.81 23.11
CA LYS A 109 2.06 -28.84 24.32
C LYS A 109 2.84 -30.15 24.37
N GLY A 110 4.11 -30.11 24.75
CA GLY A 110 5.03 -31.25 24.67
C GLY A 110 5.60 -31.52 23.28
N LEU A 111 5.43 -30.57 22.35
CA LEU A 111 6.11 -30.59 21.05
C LEU A 111 7.62 -30.76 21.22
N ASN A 112 8.25 -31.50 20.31
CA ASN A 112 9.71 -31.55 20.26
C ASN A 112 10.28 -30.12 20.24
N PRO A 113 11.23 -29.77 21.13
CA PRO A 113 11.78 -28.41 21.22
C PRO A 113 12.30 -27.85 19.88
N ARG A 114 12.84 -28.70 18.99
CA ARG A 114 13.24 -28.27 17.65
C ARG A 114 12.07 -27.82 16.78
N LEU A 115 10.91 -28.47 16.92
CA LEU A 115 9.71 -28.07 16.18
C LEU A 115 9.14 -26.75 16.70
N LEU A 116 9.26 -26.48 18.01
CA LEU A 116 8.91 -25.17 18.58
C LEU A 116 9.78 -24.06 17.96
N VAL A 117 11.09 -24.28 17.87
CA VAL A 117 12.01 -23.33 17.21
C VAL A 117 11.60 -23.07 15.76
N GLU A 118 11.28 -24.11 14.99
CA GLU A 118 10.86 -23.94 13.58
C GLU A 118 9.52 -23.21 13.45
N ARG A 119 8.56 -23.44 14.36
CA ARG A 119 7.30 -22.68 14.41
C ARG A 119 7.53 -21.20 14.68
N VAL A 120 8.38 -20.88 15.65
CA VAL A 120 8.75 -19.50 15.96
C VAL A 120 9.44 -18.84 14.76
N ARG A 121 10.37 -19.53 14.09
CA ARG A 121 11.03 -19.03 12.88
C ARG A 121 10.05 -18.76 11.74
N PHE A 122 9.07 -19.67 11.56
CA PHE A 122 8.02 -19.48 10.56
C PHE A 122 7.21 -18.22 10.81
N LEU A 123 6.75 -18.02 12.04
CA LEU A 123 5.97 -16.85 12.45
C LEU A 123 6.76 -15.53 12.33
N LEU A 124 8.05 -15.55 12.61
CA LEU A 124 8.93 -14.39 12.42
C LEU A 124 9.08 -14.04 10.95
N ARG A 125 9.27 -15.04 10.08
CA ARG A 125 9.37 -14.84 8.64
C ARG A 125 8.06 -14.26 8.07
N GLU A 126 6.92 -14.77 8.51
CA GLU A 126 5.62 -14.24 8.12
C GLU A 126 5.47 -12.77 8.52
N ARG A 127 5.91 -12.42 9.73
CA ARG A 127 5.94 -11.04 10.20
C ARG A 127 6.82 -10.16 9.32
N GLU A 128 8.05 -10.58 9.05
CA GLU A 128 8.99 -9.83 8.19
C GLU A 128 8.40 -9.55 6.81
N LEU A 129 7.84 -10.57 6.15
CA LEU A 129 7.19 -10.41 4.85
C LEU A 129 6.03 -9.43 4.88
N ARG A 130 5.21 -9.46 5.94
CA ARG A 130 4.10 -8.50 6.11
C ARG A 130 4.60 -7.08 6.35
N GLU A 131 5.65 -6.90 7.16
CA GLU A 131 6.27 -5.60 7.42
C GLU A 131 6.91 -5.03 6.14
N GLU A 132 7.62 -5.85 5.35
CA GLU A 132 8.18 -5.45 4.06
C GLU A 132 7.10 -5.05 3.05
N LEU A 133 6.03 -5.83 2.94
CA LEU A 133 4.90 -5.51 2.05
C LEU A 133 4.24 -4.19 2.45
N ARG A 134 4.01 -3.96 3.77
CA ARG A 134 3.45 -2.69 4.27
C ARG A 134 4.38 -1.52 3.97
N ALA A 135 5.69 -1.68 4.21
CA ALA A 135 6.67 -0.64 3.94
C ALA A 135 6.76 -0.32 2.44
N SER A 136 6.75 -1.33 1.57
CA SER A 136 6.74 -1.17 0.13
C SER A 136 5.49 -0.44 -0.34
N ARG A 137 4.31 -0.89 0.13
CA ARG A 137 3.03 -0.23 -0.19
C ARG A 137 3.02 1.23 0.26
N SER A 138 3.50 1.52 1.47
CA SER A 138 3.57 2.90 1.98
C SER A 138 4.50 3.78 1.14
N LYS A 139 5.64 3.24 0.70
CA LYS A 139 6.57 3.96 -0.20
C LYS A 139 5.94 4.25 -1.56
N LEU A 140 5.20 3.29 -2.13
CA LEU A 140 4.50 3.48 -3.40
C LEU A 140 3.42 4.56 -3.29
N LEU A 141 2.60 4.52 -2.23
CA LEU A 141 1.57 5.55 -1.99
C LEU A 141 2.19 6.94 -1.80
N LEU A 142 3.31 7.03 -1.07
CA LEU A 142 4.04 8.29 -0.92
C LEU A 142 4.60 8.79 -2.26
N ALA A 143 5.20 7.91 -3.06
CA ALA A 143 5.70 8.26 -4.38
C ALA A 143 4.59 8.76 -5.31
N GLN A 144 3.43 8.09 -5.34
CA GLN A 144 2.26 8.54 -6.09
C GLN A 144 1.76 9.90 -5.62
N SER A 145 1.73 10.13 -4.30
CA SER A 145 1.34 11.42 -3.71
C SER A 145 2.29 12.55 -4.10
N ILE A 146 3.60 12.33 -4.00
CA ILE A 146 4.63 13.33 -4.39
C ILE A 146 4.55 13.63 -5.89
N ALA A 147 4.43 12.60 -6.73
CA ALA A 147 4.30 12.74 -8.17
C ALA A 147 2.94 13.28 -8.62
N ARG A 148 1.96 13.38 -7.70
CA ARG A 148 0.57 13.76 -7.99
C ARG A 148 -0.04 12.91 -9.11
N VAL A 149 0.16 11.60 -9.02
CA VAL A 149 -0.36 10.61 -9.97
C VAL A 149 -1.54 9.90 -9.33
N GLY A 150 -2.71 10.08 -9.91
CA GLY A 150 -3.89 9.27 -9.63
C GLY A 150 -3.96 8.09 -10.60
N HIS A 151 -4.60 7.00 -10.19
CA HIS A 151 -4.89 5.88 -11.08
C HIS A 151 -6.35 5.46 -10.98
N TRP A 152 -6.81 4.81 -12.03
CA TRP A 152 -8.17 4.39 -12.22
C TRP A 152 -8.18 3.04 -12.92
N GLU A 153 -8.90 2.07 -12.38
CA GLU A 153 -9.10 0.75 -12.97
C GLU A 153 -10.48 0.71 -13.62
N VAL A 154 -10.51 0.44 -14.90
CA VAL A 154 -11.72 0.47 -15.74
C VAL A 154 -11.86 -0.86 -16.46
N ALA A 155 -13.04 -1.47 -16.37
CA ALA A 155 -13.35 -2.66 -17.16
C ALA A 155 -13.37 -2.33 -18.67
N ILE A 156 -13.22 -3.33 -19.53
CA ILE A 156 -13.18 -3.16 -20.98
C ILE A 156 -14.46 -2.53 -21.55
N ASP A 157 -15.58 -2.63 -20.85
CA ASP A 157 -16.86 -1.99 -21.20
C ASP A 157 -16.99 -0.54 -20.73
N GLY A 158 -15.94 0.00 -20.11
CA GLY A 158 -15.89 1.35 -19.57
C GLY A 158 -16.47 1.50 -18.16
N THR A 159 -16.85 0.41 -17.48
CA THR A 159 -17.34 0.48 -16.09
C THR A 159 -16.17 0.66 -15.13
N THR A 160 -16.30 1.57 -14.18
CA THR A 160 -15.27 1.80 -13.14
C THR A 160 -15.24 0.65 -12.15
N LEU A 161 -14.04 0.08 -11.95
CA LEU A 161 -13.76 -0.93 -10.92
C LEU A 161 -13.17 -0.31 -9.67
N HIS A 162 -12.23 0.63 -9.84
CA HIS A 162 -11.56 1.30 -8.72
C HIS A 162 -11.08 2.69 -9.14
N VAL A 163 -11.21 3.66 -8.23
CA VAL A 163 -10.65 5.02 -8.35
C VAL A 163 -9.74 5.26 -7.16
N SER A 164 -8.49 5.63 -7.40
CA SER A 164 -7.59 5.98 -6.30
C SER A 164 -8.01 7.29 -5.64
N GLN A 165 -7.78 7.39 -4.32
CA GLN A 165 -8.06 8.61 -3.56
C GLN A 165 -7.40 9.85 -4.20
N MET A 166 -6.14 9.71 -4.65
CA MET A 166 -5.40 10.78 -5.33
C MET A 166 -6.11 11.28 -6.58
N LEU A 167 -6.74 10.41 -7.37
CA LEU A 167 -7.49 10.82 -8.55
C LEU A 167 -8.72 11.66 -8.18
N GLY A 168 -9.46 11.24 -7.15
CA GLY A 168 -10.59 12.01 -6.62
C GLY A 168 -10.16 13.41 -6.15
N GLU A 169 -9.02 13.50 -5.46
CA GLU A 169 -8.44 14.77 -5.01
C GLU A 169 -7.98 15.65 -6.19
N LEU A 170 -7.35 15.08 -7.22
CA LEU A 170 -6.89 15.80 -8.42
C LEU A 170 -8.04 16.43 -9.18
N LEU A 171 -9.11 15.67 -9.40
CA LEU A 171 -10.28 16.12 -10.16
C LEU A 171 -11.28 16.92 -9.31
N GLY A 172 -11.10 16.93 -7.97
CA GLY A 172 -12.03 17.59 -7.05
C GLY A 172 -13.42 16.98 -7.05
N VAL A 173 -13.52 15.66 -7.32
CA VAL A 173 -14.78 14.91 -7.41
C VAL A 173 -14.90 13.88 -6.30
N GLY A 174 -16.14 13.57 -5.89
CA GLY A 174 -16.41 12.54 -4.89
C GLY A 174 -16.18 11.13 -5.43
N GLU A 175 -16.08 10.14 -4.52
CA GLU A 175 -15.78 8.73 -4.84
C GLU A 175 -16.68 8.09 -5.90
N ASN A 176 -17.92 8.56 -6.04
CA ASN A 176 -18.90 8.01 -6.98
C ASN A 176 -19.10 8.85 -8.26
N ALA A 177 -18.32 9.92 -8.46
CA ALA A 177 -18.50 10.82 -9.57
C ALA A 177 -17.98 10.26 -10.91
N LEU A 178 -17.14 9.23 -10.85
CA LEU A 178 -16.54 8.54 -12.00
C LEU A 178 -17.05 7.09 -12.05
N ALA A 179 -18.34 6.90 -12.29
CA ALA A 179 -18.92 5.56 -12.39
C ALA A 179 -18.53 4.84 -13.69
N ARG A 180 -18.26 5.59 -14.74
CA ARG A 180 -17.82 5.10 -16.03
C ARG A 180 -16.68 5.96 -16.59
N TYR A 181 -15.89 5.41 -17.50
CA TYR A 181 -14.86 6.18 -18.21
C TYR A 181 -15.42 7.40 -18.94
N GLU A 182 -16.65 7.29 -19.42
CA GLU A 182 -17.37 8.36 -20.09
C GLU A 182 -17.59 9.61 -19.20
N ASP A 183 -17.70 9.41 -17.90
CA ASP A 183 -17.85 10.54 -16.95
C ASP A 183 -16.59 11.42 -16.91
N PHE A 184 -15.40 10.80 -17.10
CA PHE A 184 -14.15 11.54 -17.25
C PHE A 184 -14.09 12.22 -18.63
N VAL A 185 -14.43 11.50 -19.69
CA VAL A 185 -14.43 12.06 -21.06
C VAL A 185 -15.32 13.30 -21.15
N ALA A 186 -16.44 13.32 -20.42
CA ALA A 186 -17.33 14.48 -20.37
C ALA A 186 -16.71 15.74 -19.74
N LEU A 187 -15.60 15.61 -19.00
CA LEU A 187 -14.84 16.75 -18.45
C LEU A 187 -13.87 17.38 -19.46
N LEU A 188 -13.58 16.70 -20.56
CA LEU A 188 -12.65 17.14 -21.59
C LEU A 188 -13.29 18.15 -22.55
N ASP A 189 -12.43 18.90 -23.26
CA ASP A 189 -12.91 19.73 -24.37
C ASP A 189 -13.67 18.87 -25.41
N PRO A 190 -14.82 19.28 -25.88
CA PRO A 190 -15.59 18.55 -26.90
C PRO A 190 -14.78 18.13 -28.14
N ALA A 191 -13.76 18.91 -28.52
CA ALA A 191 -12.89 18.60 -29.65
C ALA A 191 -11.98 17.38 -29.39
N GLU A 192 -11.69 17.06 -28.13
CA GLU A 192 -10.79 15.94 -27.72
C GLU A 192 -11.57 14.65 -27.44
N GLN A 193 -12.83 14.74 -27.08
CA GLN A 193 -13.63 13.63 -26.56
C GLN A 193 -13.63 12.39 -27.46
N ASP A 194 -13.82 12.59 -28.77
CA ASP A 194 -13.93 11.48 -29.74
C ASP A 194 -12.58 10.76 -29.91
N ALA A 195 -11.47 11.50 -29.92
CA ALA A 195 -10.14 10.92 -30.01
C ALA A 195 -9.81 10.07 -28.77
N VAL A 196 -10.16 10.55 -27.58
CA VAL A 196 -9.93 9.85 -26.30
C VAL A 196 -10.81 8.60 -26.19
N ARG A 197 -12.09 8.66 -26.61
CA ARG A 197 -12.97 7.47 -26.68
C ARG A 197 -12.40 6.40 -27.60
N GLN A 198 -11.97 6.81 -28.80
CA GLN A 198 -11.41 5.87 -29.77
C GLN A 198 -10.12 5.22 -29.25
N ALA A 199 -9.26 5.98 -28.59
CA ALA A 199 -8.04 5.47 -27.99
C ALA A 199 -8.33 4.46 -26.85
N PHE A 200 -9.31 4.74 -26.00
CA PHE A 200 -9.75 3.81 -24.95
C PHE A 200 -10.26 2.49 -25.55
N VAL A 201 -11.13 2.53 -26.55
CA VAL A 201 -11.64 1.34 -27.22
C VAL A 201 -10.50 0.52 -27.85
N THR A 202 -9.54 1.19 -28.47
CA THR A 202 -8.35 0.55 -29.06
C THR A 202 -7.50 -0.14 -28.00
N CYS A 203 -7.27 0.51 -26.86
CA CYS A 203 -6.55 -0.05 -25.74
C CYS A 203 -7.31 -1.26 -25.15
N ALA A 204 -8.60 -1.14 -24.90
CA ALA A 204 -9.44 -2.20 -24.33
C ALA A 204 -9.52 -3.45 -25.23
N THR A 205 -9.32 -3.31 -26.54
CA THR A 205 -9.24 -4.44 -27.48
C THR A 205 -7.86 -5.11 -27.56
N GLY A 206 -6.89 -4.63 -26.81
CA GLY A 206 -5.53 -5.20 -26.73
C GLY A 206 -4.55 -4.61 -27.74
N ASN A 207 -4.92 -3.54 -28.44
CA ASN A 207 -4.12 -2.91 -29.47
C ASN A 207 -3.44 -1.62 -28.99
N GLY A 208 -2.77 -1.66 -27.86
CA GLY A 208 -1.85 -0.59 -27.55
C GLY A 208 -2.02 0.09 -26.21
N ARG A 209 -1.18 1.06 -26.04
CA ARG A 209 -1.07 2.04 -24.98
C ARG A 209 -1.36 3.39 -25.59
N PHE A 210 -2.01 4.28 -24.88
CA PHE A 210 -2.19 5.64 -25.35
C PHE A 210 -1.86 6.65 -24.26
N GLY A 211 -1.50 7.87 -24.67
CA GLY A 211 -1.29 9.00 -23.78
C GLY A 211 -1.78 10.30 -24.42
N PHE A 212 -2.36 11.16 -23.60
CA PHE A 212 -2.86 12.49 -23.98
C PHE A 212 -2.57 13.50 -22.88
N ASP A 213 -2.33 14.75 -23.30
CA ASP A 213 -2.30 15.90 -22.39
C ASP A 213 -3.63 16.66 -22.52
N HIS A 214 -4.27 16.92 -21.39
CA HIS A 214 -5.58 17.57 -21.33
C HIS A 214 -5.53 18.84 -20.49
N LEU A 215 -6.20 19.90 -20.96
CA LEU A 215 -6.53 21.04 -20.13
C LEU A 215 -7.98 20.89 -19.64
N ILE A 216 -8.14 20.67 -18.34
CA ILE A 216 -9.46 20.45 -17.74
C ILE A 216 -9.82 21.61 -16.83
N THR A 217 -11.06 22.10 -16.96
CA THR A 217 -11.62 23.08 -16.03
C THR A 217 -12.39 22.33 -14.95
N LEU A 218 -11.84 22.33 -13.72
CA LEU A 218 -12.48 21.72 -12.57
C LEU A 218 -13.76 22.46 -12.12
N PRO A 219 -14.67 21.79 -11.39
CA PRO A 219 -15.74 22.45 -10.67
C PRO A 219 -15.18 23.54 -9.77
N GLY A 220 -15.48 24.79 -10.04
CA GLY A 220 -14.89 25.97 -9.35
C GLY A 220 -14.01 26.83 -10.24
N GLY A 221 -13.82 26.47 -11.52
CA GLY A 221 -13.18 27.30 -12.54
C GLY A 221 -11.64 27.22 -12.58
N LYS A 222 -11.02 26.36 -11.77
CA LYS A 222 -9.58 26.14 -11.85
C LYS A 222 -9.23 25.27 -13.07
N VAL A 223 -8.32 25.75 -13.91
CA VAL A 223 -7.77 24.97 -15.03
C VAL A 223 -6.56 24.18 -14.54
N ILE A 224 -6.49 22.91 -14.89
CA ILE A 224 -5.37 22.01 -14.63
C ILE A 224 -4.92 21.34 -15.93
N CYS A 225 -3.61 21.08 -16.04
CA CYS A 225 -3.03 20.28 -17.11
C CYS A 225 -2.81 18.86 -16.59
N LEU A 226 -3.47 17.86 -17.19
CA LEU A 226 -3.35 16.45 -16.85
C LEU A 226 -2.71 15.68 -17.99
N HIS A 227 -1.71 14.87 -17.67
CA HIS A 227 -1.23 13.82 -18.57
C HIS A 227 -1.95 12.53 -18.26
N GLN A 228 -2.63 11.95 -19.24
CA GLN A 228 -3.30 10.67 -19.15
C GLN A 228 -2.50 9.61 -19.89
N GLU A 229 -2.25 8.47 -19.24
CA GLU A 229 -1.78 7.24 -19.89
C GLU A 229 -2.75 6.10 -19.57
N ALA A 230 -2.95 5.18 -20.52
CA ALA A 230 -3.76 4.00 -20.33
C ALA A 230 -3.10 2.76 -20.94
N GLU A 231 -3.22 1.63 -20.23
CA GLU A 231 -2.67 0.35 -20.64
C GLU A 231 -3.62 -0.77 -20.23
N LEU A 232 -3.78 -1.77 -21.11
CA LEU A 232 -4.53 -2.98 -20.81
C LEU A 232 -3.67 -3.93 -19.98
N VAL A 233 -4.20 -4.36 -18.85
CA VAL A 233 -3.59 -5.37 -17.98
C VAL A 233 -4.43 -6.63 -18.02
N GLU A 234 -3.81 -7.76 -18.31
CA GLU A 234 -4.43 -9.07 -18.26
C GLU A 234 -4.22 -9.69 -16.89
N GLY A 235 -5.30 -10.04 -16.22
CA GLY A 235 -5.30 -10.76 -14.96
C GLY A 235 -5.14 -12.27 -15.15
N GLY A 236 -5.41 -13.03 -14.09
CA GLY A 236 -5.22 -14.49 -14.07
C GLY A 236 -6.24 -15.32 -14.85
N GLY A 237 -7.25 -14.70 -15.50
CA GLY A 237 -8.30 -15.38 -16.26
C GLY A 237 -8.66 -14.67 -17.56
N PRO A 238 -9.33 -15.37 -18.51
CA PRO A 238 -9.66 -14.80 -19.83
C PRO A 238 -10.66 -13.63 -19.77
N ASP A 239 -11.45 -13.51 -18.69
CA ASP A 239 -12.39 -12.42 -18.47
C ASP A 239 -11.85 -11.35 -17.51
N ASP A 240 -10.62 -11.51 -17.00
CA ASP A 240 -9.99 -10.61 -16.03
C ASP A 240 -9.07 -9.60 -16.76
N ARG A 241 -9.69 -8.81 -17.64
CA ARG A 241 -9.02 -7.76 -18.42
C ARG A 241 -9.46 -6.39 -17.92
N THR A 242 -8.49 -5.60 -17.48
CA THR A 242 -8.72 -4.28 -16.91
C THR A 242 -7.83 -3.25 -17.60
N VAL A 243 -8.39 -2.10 -17.96
CA VAL A 243 -7.60 -0.95 -18.42
C VAL A 243 -7.21 -0.15 -17.19
N ILE A 244 -5.90 -0.02 -16.96
CA ILE A 244 -5.37 0.90 -15.95
C ILE A 244 -5.13 2.24 -16.63
N VAL A 245 -5.80 3.27 -16.10
CA VAL A 245 -5.65 4.66 -16.55
C VAL A 245 -4.91 5.41 -15.45
N THR A 246 -3.81 6.07 -15.78
CA THR A 246 -3.09 6.96 -14.87
C THR A 246 -3.28 8.41 -15.31
N LEU A 247 -3.43 9.31 -14.34
CA LEU A 247 -3.51 10.74 -14.58
C LEU A 247 -2.50 11.46 -13.69
N GLN A 248 -1.62 12.23 -14.31
CA GLN A 248 -0.59 13.03 -13.64
C GLN A 248 -0.89 14.52 -13.79
N ASP A 249 -0.83 15.26 -12.67
CA ASP A 249 -0.95 16.72 -12.67
C ASP A 249 0.37 17.38 -13.14
N LEU A 250 0.37 17.85 -14.36
CA LEU A 250 1.47 18.59 -14.97
C LEU A 250 1.27 20.11 -14.94
N THR A 251 0.28 20.63 -14.22
CA THR A 251 -0.07 22.06 -14.21
C THR A 251 1.14 22.95 -13.91
N ARG A 252 1.93 22.59 -12.89
CA ARG A 252 3.13 23.37 -12.53
C ARG A 252 4.20 23.38 -13.62
N LEU A 253 4.38 22.26 -14.32
CA LEU A 253 5.33 22.16 -15.42
C LEU A 253 4.84 22.99 -16.59
N HIS A 254 3.58 22.84 -16.97
CA HIS A 254 2.95 23.60 -18.03
C HIS A 254 3.02 25.14 -17.79
N ASP A 255 2.66 25.59 -16.58
CA ASP A 255 2.73 27.00 -16.18
C ASP A 255 4.18 27.53 -16.24
N ALA A 256 5.15 26.73 -15.85
CA ALA A 256 6.56 27.10 -15.91
C ALA A 256 7.05 27.21 -17.36
N GLU A 257 6.70 26.27 -18.23
CA GLU A 257 7.03 26.30 -19.67
C GLU A 257 6.39 27.48 -20.35
N GLU A 258 5.11 27.76 -20.08
CA GLU A 258 4.42 28.92 -20.62
C GLU A 258 5.06 30.23 -20.15
N THR A 259 5.43 30.32 -18.87
CA THR A 259 6.17 31.46 -18.32
C THR A 259 7.50 31.67 -19.05
N VAL A 260 8.30 30.61 -19.24
CA VAL A 260 9.56 30.66 -19.99
C VAL A 260 9.32 31.12 -21.42
N ARG A 261 8.28 30.61 -22.07
CA ARG A 261 7.90 31.00 -23.43
C ARG A 261 7.54 32.48 -23.51
N LEU A 262 6.70 32.97 -22.58
CA LEU A 262 6.32 34.38 -22.51
C LEU A 262 7.53 35.26 -22.29
N LEU A 263 8.43 34.94 -21.35
CA LEU A 263 9.65 35.69 -21.08
C LEU A 263 10.65 35.67 -22.25
N SER A 264 10.64 34.61 -23.05
CA SER A 264 11.52 34.48 -24.24
C SER A 264 11.08 35.31 -25.42
N TYR A 265 9.78 35.55 -25.60
CA TYR A 265 9.23 36.17 -26.79
C TYR A 265 8.53 37.50 -26.55
N PHE A 266 8.22 37.86 -25.29
CA PHE A 266 7.53 39.09 -24.94
C PHE A 266 8.32 39.93 -23.92
N ASP A 267 8.18 41.23 -24.00
CA ASP A 267 8.73 42.15 -23.00
C ASP A 267 7.89 42.10 -21.71
N VAL A 268 8.56 41.98 -20.58
CA VAL A 268 7.90 41.76 -19.26
C VAL A 268 7.05 42.95 -18.82
N VAL A 269 7.45 44.17 -19.22
CA VAL A 269 6.80 45.42 -18.78
C VAL A 269 5.66 45.80 -19.71
N THR A 270 5.93 45.82 -21.01
CA THR A 270 4.98 46.30 -22.04
C THR A 270 4.07 45.21 -22.55
N LYS A 271 4.39 43.93 -22.29
CA LYS A 271 3.71 42.74 -22.84
C LYS A 271 3.68 42.66 -24.37
N LEU A 272 4.48 43.48 -25.04
CA LEU A 272 4.64 43.47 -26.49
C LEU A 272 5.66 42.39 -26.92
N PRO A 273 5.58 41.88 -28.15
CA PRO A 273 6.57 41.00 -28.71
C PRO A 273 7.97 41.65 -28.66
N ASN A 274 8.95 40.92 -28.16
CA ASN A 274 10.32 41.37 -28.09
C ASN A 274 11.06 41.14 -29.43
N ARG A 275 12.30 41.60 -29.52
CA ARG A 275 13.13 41.48 -30.73
C ARG A 275 13.25 40.01 -31.19
N ARG A 276 13.39 39.08 -30.24
CA ARG A 276 13.53 37.65 -30.55
C ARG A 276 12.28 37.07 -31.18
N HIS A 277 11.09 37.53 -30.79
CA HIS A 277 9.83 37.15 -31.43
C HIS A 277 9.76 37.67 -32.87
N LEU A 278 10.18 38.88 -33.08
CA LEU A 278 10.21 39.45 -34.44
C LEU A 278 11.18 38.68 -35.35
N ASP A 279 12.42 38.41 -34.87
CA ASP A 279 13.40 37.62 -35.61
C ASP A 279 12.82 36.22 -35.99
N TYR A 280 12.15 35.53 -35.03
CA TYR A 280 11.50 34.25 -35.26
C TYR A 280 10.39 34.34 -36.33
N GLN A 281 9.52 35.36 -36.30
CA GLN A 281 8.48 35.58 -37.26
C GLN A 281 9.01 35.84 -38.68
N LEU A 282 10.10 36.60 -38.77
CA LEU A 282 10.80 36.88 -40.02
C LEU A 282 11.44 35.62 -40.63
N GLU A 283 12.03 34.76 -39.79
CA GLU A 283 12.57 33.46 -40.24
C GLU A 283 11.46 32.53 -40.75
N GLN A 284 10.33 32.46 -40.06
CA GLN A 284 9.18 31.67 -40.52
C GLN A 284 8.61 32.18 -41.84
N ALA A 285 8.44 33.50 -41.96
CA ALA A 285 7.94 34.10 -43.18
C ALA A 285 8.91 33.97 -44.39
N ALA A 286 10.22 33.88 -44.12
CA ALA A 286 11.22 33.63 -45.17
C ALA A 286 11.29 32.13 -45.59
N ALA A 287 10.89 31.22 -44.70
CA ALA A 287 10.90 29.77 -44.97
C ALA A 287 9.66 29.26 -45.68
N ASP A 288 8.55 30.03 -45.74
CA ASP A 288 7.32 29.73 -46.45
C ASP A 288 7.09 30.72 -47.58
N PRO A 289 7.78 30.56 -48.73
CA PRO A 289 7.53 31.38 -49.91
C PRO A 289 6.18 30.95 -50.52
N ALA A 290 5.18 31.84 -50.50
CA ALA A 290 3.84 31.69 -51.13
C ALA A 290 3.90 31.19 -52.57
#